data_ae70a5b5f3ea07ecc89126a617aa8c39
#
_entry.id   ae70a5b5f3ea07ecc89126a617aa8c39
#
_cell.length_a   1.000
_cell.length_b   1.000
_cell.length_c   1.000
_cell.angle_alpha   90.00
_cell.angle_beta   90.00
_cell.angle_gamma   90.00
#
_symmetry.space_group_name_H-M   'P 1'
#
loop_
_entity.id
_entity.type
_entity.pdbx_description
1 polymer ?
#
loop_
_entity_poly.entity_id
_entity_poly.type
_entity_poly.pdbx_seq_one_letter_code
_entity_poly.pdbx_strand_id
1 'polypeptide(L)'
;MDLSLIQKDILITLITLYHQHSHPIKGEEIAEVIKRNPGTVRNQMQALKAIGLVDGIPGPKGGYNPTEQAYRELHLNITEGEYDVPIARDGETL
;
A
#
# COMPACT_ATOMS: atom_id res chain seq x y z
N MET A 1 15.31 5.76 3.55
CA MET A 1 14.19 6.08 4.44
C MET A 1 13.86 4.89 5.30
N ASP A 2 13.76 5.11 6.60
CA ASP A 2 13.51 4.00 7.53
C ASP A 2 12.05 3.99 7.93
N LEU A 3 11.34 2.95 7.52
CA LEU A 3 9.95 2.78 7.88
C LEU A 3 9.85 1.89 9.13
N SER A 4 8.91 2.24 10.01
CA SER A 4 8.64 1.38 11.16
C SER A 4 7.98 0.09 10.70
N LEU A 5 7.92 -0.90 11.59
CA LEU A 5 7.27 -2.17 11.25
C LEU A 5 5.81 -1.97 10.90
N ILE A 6 5.09 -1.14 11.67
CA ILE A 6 3.69 -0.90 11.37
C ILE A 6 3.53 -0.19 10.03
N GLN A 7 4.43 0.74 9.70
CA GLN A 7 4.36 1.41 8.41
C GLN A 7 4.59 0.45 7.26
N LYS A 8 5.53 -0.49 7.42
CA LYS A 8 5.76 -1.52 6.40
C LYS A 8 4.54 -2.42 6.25
N ASP A 9 3.96 -2.84 7.38
CA ASP A 9 2.76 -3.68 7.33
C ASP A 9 1.62 -2.97 6.61
N ILE A 10 1.43 -1.69 6.90
CA ILE A 10 0.39 -0.91 6.26
C ILE A 10 0.63 -0.81 4.76
N LEU A 11 1.86 -0.49 4.35
CA LEU A 11 2.17 -0.35 2.94
C LEU A 11 2.03 -1.66 2.19
N ILE A 12 2.52 -2.75 2.75
CA ILE A 12 2.40 -4.06 2.11
C ILE A 12 0.94 -4.44 1.95
N THR A 13 0.14 -4.21 3.00
CA THR A 13 -1.28 -4.52 2.95
C THR A 13 -2.00 -3.64 1.92
N LEU A 14 -1.67 -2.35 1.90
CA LEU A 14 -2.25 -1.44 0.92
C LEU A 14 -1.96 -1.90 -0.51
N ILE A 15 -0.69 -2.23 -0.78
CA ILE A 15 -0.31 -2.66 -2.11
C ILE A 15 -1.03 -3.95 -2.48
N THR A 16 -1.10 -4.90 -1.55
CA THR A 16 -1.76 -6.17 -1.80
C THR A 16 -3.25 -5.96 -2.13
N LEU A 17 -3.94 -5.17 -1.30
CA LEU A 17 -5.36 -4.93 -1.50
C LEU A 17 -5.60 -4.12 -2.79
N TYR A 18 -4.73 -3.15 -3.05
CA TYR A 18 -4.87 -2.34 -4.25
C TYR A 18 -4.76 -3.21 -5.50
N HIS A 19 -3.80 -4.13 -5.51
CA HIS A 19 -3.65 -5.02 -6.68
C HIS A 19 -4.80 -6.01 -6.81
N GLN A 20 -5.41 -6.40 -5.69
CA GLN A 20 -6.56 -7.28 -5.73
C GLN A 20 -7.81 -6.58 -6.25
N HIS A 21 -8.00 -5.33 -5.87
CA HIS A 21 -9.27 -4.64 -6.09
C HIS A 21 -9.23 -3.55 -7.16
N SER A 22 -8.06 -3.01 -7.44
CA SER A 22 -7.85 -1.98 -8.46
C SER A 22 -8.64 -0.70 -8.19
N HIS A 23 -8.82 -0.38 -6.91
CA HIS A 23 -9.45 0.88 -6.51
C HIS A 23 -8.79 1.36 -5.22
N PRO A 24 -8.96 2.64 -4.87
CA PRO A 24 -8.37 3.15 -3.62
C PRO A 24 -8.84 2.34 -2.42
N ILE A 25 -7.96 2.17 -1.45
CA ILE A 25 -8.20 1.33 -0.28
C ILE A 25 -8.35 2.22 0.94
N LYS A 26 -9.40 1.98 1.72
CA LYS A 26 -9.64 2.76 2.93
C LYS A 26 -8.80 2.26 4.08
N GLY A 27 -8.46 3.18 4.99
CA GLY A 27 -7.71 2.82 6.18
C GLY A 27 -8.38 1.73 7.00
N GLU A 28 -9.71 1.76 7.04
CA GLU A 28 -10.46 0.75 7.78
C GLU A 28 -10.24 -0.67 7.22
N GLU A 29 -10.11 -0.77 5.90
CA GLU A 29 -9.86 -2.08 5.28
C GLU A 29 -8.49 -2.61 5.67
N ILE A 30 -7.49 -1.72 5.68
CA ILE A 30 -6.15 -2.10 6.09
C ILE A 30 -6.15 -2.51 7.55
N ALA A 31 -6.81 -1.70 8.40
CA ALA A 31 -6.86 -1.96 9.84
C ALA A 31 -7.43 -3.33 10.13
N GLU A 32 -8.44 -3.74 9.39
CA GLU A 32 -9.05 -5.05 9.59
C GLU A 32 -8.07 -6.18 9.27
N VAL A 33 -7.30 -6.02 8.21
CA VAL A 33 -6.35 -7.05 7.81
C VAL A 33 -5.23 -7.20 8.83
N ILE A 34 -4.67 -6.08 9.28
CA ILE A 34 -3.52 -6.15 10.19
C ILE A 34 -3.92 -6.16 11.66
N LYS A 35 -5.24 -6.13 11.94
CA LYS A 35 -5.78 -6.22 13.30
C LYS A 35 -5.31 -5.05 14.17
N ARG A 36 -5.41 -3.84 13.62
CA ARG A 36 -5.04 -2.63 14.33
C ARG A 36 -6.21 -1.67 14.38
N ASN A 37 -6.13 -0.72 15.30
CA ASN A 37 -7.16 0.30 15.44
C ASN A 37 -7.22 1.17 14.18
N PRO A 38 -8.41 1.39 13.60
CA PRO A 38 -8.52 2.21 12.38
C PRO A 38 -7.96 3.62 12.53
N GLY A 39 -8.11 4.23 13.71
CA GLY A 39 -7.55 5.56 13.94
C GLY A 39 -6.04 5.56 13.86
N THR A 40 -5.41 4.53 14.44
CA THR A 40 -3.97 4.38 14.36
C THR A 40 -3.52 4.23 12.90
N VAL A 41 -4.23 3.39 12.14
CA VAL A 41 -3.88 3.18 10.74
C VAL A 41 -4.03 4.48 9.96
N ARG A 42 -5.14 5.22 10.16
CA ARG A 42 -5.33 6.48 9.45
C ARG A 42 -4.24 7.50 9.78
N ASN A 43 -3.81 7.55 11.05
CA ASN A 43 -2.72 8.44 11.42
C ASN A 43 -1.42 8.07 10.69
N GLN A 44 -1.12 6.78 10.61
CA GLN A 44 0.06 6.33 9.89
C GLN A 44 -0.07 6.59 8.38
N MET A 45 -1.28 6.47 7.84
CA MET A 45 -1.50 6.79 6.43
C MET A 45 -1.22 8.26 6.15
N GLN A 46 -1.61 9.15 7.07
CA GLN A 46 -1.31 10.57 6.89
C GLN A 46 0.20 10.82 6.90
N ALA A 47 0.91 10.13 7.78
CA ALA A 47 2.37 10.24 7.81
C ALA A 47 2.99 9.72 6.51
N LEU A 48 2.49 8.59 6.01
CA LEU A 48 2.99 8.02 4.76
C LEU A 48 2.68 8.92 3.57
N LYS A 49 1.51 9.57 3.61
CA LYS A 49 1.15 10.52 2.57
C LYS A 49 2.10 11.72 2.59
N ALA A 50 2.46 12.20 3.77
CA ALA A 50 3.33 13.35 3.90
C ALA A 50 4.72 13.09 3.31
N ILE A 51 5.17 11.85 3.34
CA ILE A 51 6.49 11.52 2.80
C ILE A 51 6.40 10.90 1.40
N GLY A 52 5.22 10.96 0.78
CA GLY A 52 5.08 10.63 -0.63
C GLY A 52 4.90 9.16 -0.95
N LEU A 53 4.59 8.32 0.03
CA LEU A 53 4.46 6.88 -0.22
C LEU A 53 3.03 6.47 -0.55
N VAL A 54 2.04 7.28 -0.19
CA VAL A 54 0.66 7.03 -0.58
C VAL A 54 0.02 8.32 -1.05
N ASP A 55 -0.98 8.19 -1.90
CA ASP A 55 -1.82 9.30 -2.34
C ASP A 55 -3.21 9.15 -1.73
N GLY A 56 -3.77 10.26 -1.26
CA GLY A 56 -5.13 10.26 -0.73
C GLY A 56 -6.12 10.64 -1.83
N ILE A 57 -7.15 9.85 -1.97
CA ILE A 57 -8.22 10.10 -2.96
C ILE A 57 -9.47 10.47 -2.18
N PRO A 58 -10.00 11.68 -2.36
CA PRO A 58 -11.17 12.11 -1.59
C PRO A 58 -12.46 11.49 -2.11
N GLY A 59 -13.52 11.65 -1.31
CA GLY A 59 -14.84 11.25 -1.72
C GLY A 59 -15.27 9.92 -1.15
N PRO A 60 -16.56 9.58 -1.34
CA PRO A 60 -17.10 8.34 -0.76
C PRO A 60 -16.46 7.08 -1.32
N LYS A 61 -15.96 7.14 -2.54
CA LYS A 61 -15.26 6.00 -3.12
C LYS A 61 -13.76 6.19 -3.05
N GLY A 62 -13.31 7.08 -2.20
CA GLY A 62 -11.90 7.38 -2.06
C GLY A 62 -11.19 6.40 -1.15
N GLY A 63 -10.02 6.80 -0.75
CA GLY A 63 -9.13 5.98 0.07
C GLY A 63 -7.71 6.33 -0.27
N TYR A 64 -6.85 5.32 -0.35
CA TYR A 64 -5.43 5.55 -0.59
C TYR A 64 -4.93 4.65 -1.70
N ASN A 65 -4.04 5.21 -2.52
CA ASN A 65 -3.32 4.45 -3.54
C ASN A 65 -1.84 4.46 -3.19
N PRO A 66 -1.13 3.35 -3.43
CA PRO A 66 0.33 3.38 -3.27
C PRO A 66 0.95 4.19 -4.40
N THR A 67 2.07 4.85 -4.11
CA THR A 67 2.81 5.58 -5.13
C THR A 67 3.97 4.73 -5.63
N GLU A 68 4.59 5.18 -6.72
CA GLU A 68 5.78 4.53 -7.21
C GLU A 68 6.86 4.49 -6.14
N GLN A 69 6.94 5.54 -5.32
CA GLN A 69 7.93 5.60 -4.26
C GLN A 69 7.74 4.47 -3.24
N ALA A 70 6.48 4.08 -2.97
CA ALA A 70 6.21 2.99 -2.05
C ALA A 70 6.85 1.69 -2.54
N TYR A 71 6.72 1.41 -3.83
CA TYR A 71 7.33 0.21 -4.40
C TYR A 71 8.85 0.24 -4.26
N ARG A 72 9.44 1.41 -4.51
CA ARG A 72 10.89 1.55 -4.36
C ARG A 72 11.33 1.31 -2.93
N GLU A 73 10.61 1.89 -1.97
CA GLU A 73 10.98 1.75 -0.56
C GLU A 73 10.89 0.31 -0.08
N LEU A 74 9.97 -0.46 -0.64
CA LEU A 74 9.82 -1.86 -0.29
C LEU A 74 10.61 -2.78 -1.22
N HIS A 75 11.34 -2.21 -2.15
CA HIS A 75 12.13 -2.96 -3.13
C HIS A 75 11.27 -3.88 -3.99
N LEU A 76 10.06 -3.41 -4.35
CA LEU A 76 9.15 -4.16 -5.19
C LEU A 76 9.24 -3.67 -6.63
N ASN A 77 8.98 -4.59 -7.57
CA ASN A 77 8.84 -4.21 -8.98
C ASN A 77 7.45 -3.69 -9.23
N ILE A 78 7.38 -2.59 -9.95
CA ILE A 78 6.09 -2.02 -10.30
C ILE A 78 5.73 -2.29 -11.74
N THR A 79 6.63 -2.85 -12.50
CA THR A 79 6.30 -3.10 -13.86
C THR A 79 5.90 -4.49 -14.07
N GLU A 80 5.73 -4.51 -14.70
CA GLU A 80 5.76 -5.29 -15.02
C GLU A 80 6.08 -6.03 -15.38
N GLY A 81 5.93 -6.32 -15.49
CA GLY A 81 6.30 -6.94 -15.70
C GLY A 81 6.85 -7.81 -15.02
N GLU A 82 7.16 -8.01 -14.50
CA GLU A 82 7.60 -8.65 -13.76
C GLU A 82 7.47 -8.60 -12.64
N TYR A 83 7.04 -8.63 -12.28
CA TYR A 83 6.96 -8.38 -11.22
C TYR A 83 6.80 -9.10 -10.31
N ASP A 84 7.18 -9.01 -9.76
CA ASP A 84 7.12 -9.65 -8.86
C ASP A 84 6.51 -9.18 -7.78
N VAL A 85 5.73 -8.67 -7.94
CA VAL A 85 4.85 -8.30 -6.98
C VAL A 85 4.46 -9.44 -6.28
N PRO A 86 4.36 -9.36 -5.07
CA PRO A 86 4.22 -10.57 -4.40
C PRO A 86 3.28 -11.40 -5.06
N ILE A 87 3.59 -11.46 -5.80
CA ILE A 87 2.94 -12.04 -6.52
C ILE A 87 3.51 -12.59 -7.31
N ALA A 88 3.64 -12.81 -8.02
CA ALA A 88 4.17 -13.10 -8.77
C ALA A 88 4.29 -13.34 -9.83
N ARG A 89 4.43 -13.69 -10.53
CA ARG A 89 4.77 -13.57 -11.49
C ARG A 89 5.05 -14.27 -12.23
N ASP A 90 4.80 -14.63 -12.57
CA ASP A 90 5.31 -14.97 -13.21
C ASP A 90 5.72 -15.23 -13.87
N GLY A 91 5.57 -15.35 -14.27
CA GLY A 91 6.20 -15.22 -14.68
C GLY A 91 6.54 -15.20 -15.09
N GLU A 92 6.40 -15.02 -15.00
CA GLU A 92 6.92 -14.61 -15.18
C GLU A 92 7.38 -14.50 -15.13
N THR A 93 6.98 -14.72 -15.16
CA THR A 93 7.50 -14.42 -15.15
C THR A 93 7.79 -14.39 -15.16
N LEU A 94 7.51 -14.60 -15.27
CA LEU A 94 7.92 -14.26 -15.30
C LEU A 94 8.19 -14.25 -15.52
#